data_5744c44eef7e9fc6e57d564a4282c340
#
_entry.id   5744c44eef7e9fc6e57d564a4282c340
#
_cell.length_a   1.000
_cell.length_b   1.000
_cell.length_c   1.000
_cell.angle_alpha   90.00
_cell.angle_beta   90.00
_cell.angle_gamma   90.00
#
_symmetry.space_group_name_H-M   'P 1'
#
loop_
_entity.id
_entity.type
_entity.pdbx_description
1 polymer ?
#
loop_
_entity_poly.entity_id
_entity_poly.type
_entity_poly.pdbx_seq_one_letter_code
_entity_poly.pdbx_strand_id
1 'polypeptide(L)'
;MLIQLNIKQFGIIEKATIELKNGLTVLSGETGAGKSMILAAISQLSGQRTSTSYIRYGEDKASVEGVFDFPKSKEVKEIFNELDLDLEDEVIVVRRDIYSSGKSVCRINGTIVNLSTLKKVAAHLLDIHEQHDNQILLVEKNHLNLVDSFNREKIQPVYIKYKEKYKEYQIIKDKIDNLKQQESDVLQKVDFLKFQYKELSQMKLKKDEDLELEKDIDYLENFEKVNNLAHSITEGIDGEYGVISKLAEIRSNLGELTRYNSNFEEKYEEITNLYYILDDLKYEVSSYTDVIEYDEEKLDRLIYRLDKIKTLEKKYSKSLNELIVFTETIKEELDELENYEENFENYLEESKKIEEELTVLAEELSSLRKDTALKLEKLIQDELKFLYMEKSTIKVDFKEKEFSSTGKDDVKILISANLGEPLKSLSKVASGGELSRVMLALKIIFSRSIEATSIIFDEIDTGVSGRVSQRMAEKMYQLGVGSQVLCISHLPQTTALADTNLLISKEIIDKRTLTVIRELTEEQKIAEVARMVSGDTMTKLSEEHSIEMLRLAEKIKEEIKEKLNK
;
A
#
# COMPACT_ATOMS: atom_id res chain seq x y z
N MET A 1 -8.18 -34.60 3.95
CA MET A 1 -9.65 -34.59 4.16
C MET A 1 -9.98 -34.36 5.64
N LEU A 2 -11.22 -33.99 5.99
CA LEU A 2 -11.70 -33.94 7.37
C LEU A 2 -12.01 -35.38 7.83
N ILE A 3 -11.20 -35.92 8.73
CA ILE A 3 -11.35 -37.31 9.22
C ILE A 3 -12.38 -37.37 10.35
N GLN A 4 -12.29 -36.43 11.31
CA GLN A 4 -13.14 -36.42 12.47
C GLN A 4 -13.50 -34.99 12.86
N LEU A 5 -14.76 -34.80 13.26
CA LEU A 5 -15.27 -33.54 13.80
C LEU A 5 -15.78 -33.76 15.22
N ASN A 6 -15.22 -33.05 16.17
CA ASN A 6 -15.64 -33.07 17.58
C ASN A 6 -16.27 -31.72 17.93
N ILE A 7 -17.50 -31.75 18.41
CA ILE A 7 -18.29 -30.58 18.82
C ILE A 7 -18.66 -30.72 20.30
N LYS A 8 -18.45 -29.67 21.11
CA LYS A 8 -18.82 -29.64 22.53
C LYS A 8 -19.49 -28.31 22.87
N GLN A 9 -20.64 -28.37 23.53
CA GLN A 9 -21.44 -27.23 24.05
C GLN A 9 -21.72 -26.14 23.01
N PHE A 10 -22.05 -26.57 21.79
CA PHE A 10 -22.24 -25.66 20.63
C PHE A 10 -23.73 -25.65 20.22
N GLY A 11 -24.45 -24.58 20.49
CA GLY A 11 -25.86 -24.41 20.22
C GLY A 11 -26.69 -25.49 20.90
N ILE A 12 -27.42 -26.28 20.11
CA ILE A 12 -28.25 -27.42 20.60
C ILE A 12 -27.43 -28.71 20.75
N ILE A 13 -26.15 -28.71 20.34
CA ILE A 13 -25.27 -29.88 20.43
C ILE A 13 -24.51 -29.83 21.75
N GLU A 14 -24.75 -30.78 22.64
CA GLU A 14 -23.96 -30.92 23.88
C GLU A 14 -22.60 -31.54 23.61
N LYS A 15 -22.60 -32.69 22.95
CA LYS A 15 -21.39 -33.40 22.54
C LYS A 15 -21.69 -34.24 21.30
N ALA A 16 -20.89 -34.08 20.26
CA ALA A 16 -20.94 -34.92 19.08
C ALA A 16 -19.53 -35.24 18.60
N THR A 17 -19.34 -36.48 18.18
CA THR A 17 -18.16 -36.94 17.47
C THR A 17 -18.63 -37.56 16.17
N ILE A 18 -18.14 -37.04 15.05
CA ILE A 18 -18.56 -37.46 13.70
C ILE A 18 -17.31 -37.94 12.99
N GLU A 19 -17.31 -39.19 12.56
CA GLU A 19 -16.28 -39.72 11.66
C GLU A 19 -16.73 -39.51 10.22
N LEU A 20 -15.86 -38.99 9.39
CA LEU A 20 -16.16 -38.66 8.02
C LEU A 20 -15.24 -39.45 7.08
N LYS A 21 -15.82 -39.90 5.97
CA LYS A 21 -15.16 -40.76 4.98
C LYS A 21 -14.93 -40.00 3.67
N ASN A 22 -14.08 -40.52 2.81
CA ASN A 22 -13.98 -40.07 1.42
C ASN A 22 -15.29 -40.32 0.67
N GLY A 23 -15.54 -39.56 -0.39
CA GLY A 23 -16.75 -39.66 -1.17
C GLY A 23 -17.81 -38.66 -0.78
N LEU A 24 -19.05 -38.91 -1.20
CA LEU A 24 -20.20 -38.06 -0.89
C LEU A 24 -20.85 -38.46 0.42
N THR A 25 -20.74 -37.62 1.44
CA THR A 25 -21.45 -37.76 2.70
C THR A 25 -22.65 -36.79 2.73
N VAL A 26 -23.85 -37.30 2.97
CA VAL A 26 -25.08 -36.49 3.08
C VAL A 26 -25.56 -36.45 4.51
N LEU A 27 -25.81 -35.25 5.02
CA LEU A 27 -26.47 -35.00 6.29
C LEU A 27 -27.97 -34.81 6.03
N SER A 28 -28.77 -35.78 6.49
CA SER A 28 -30.24 -35.74 6.43
C SER A 28 -30.85 -35.55 7.81
N GLY A 29 -32.15 -35.34 7.87
CA GLY A 29 -32.92 -35.20 9.11
C GLY A 29 -33.95 -34.08 9.04
N GLU A 30 -34.75 -33.93 10.11
CA GLU A 30 -35.81 -32.92 10.17
C GLU A 30 -35.31 -31.49 10.17
N THR A 31 -36.16 -30.56 9.73
CA THR A 31 -35.85 -29.11 9.80
C THR A 31 -35.67 -28.69 11.26
N GLY A 32 -34.57 -27.97 11.56
CA GLY A 32 -34.26 -27.57 12.92
C GLY A 32 -33.63 -28.66 13.80
N ALA A 33 -33.30 -29.85 13.27
CA ALA A 33 -32.63 -30.92 14.03
C ALA A 33 -31.16 -30.59 14.39
N GLY A 34 -30.57 -29.56 13.81
CA GLY A 34 -29.19 -29.15 14.08
C GLY A 34 -28.24 -29.28 12.89
N LYS A 35 -28.78 -29.57 11.67
CA LYS A 35 -27.96 -29.67 10.45
C LYS A 35 -27.11 -28.41 10.23
N SER A 36 -27.73 -27.24 10.22
CA SER A 36 -27.02 -25.94 10.06
C SER A 36 -26.08 -25.61 11.22
N MET A 37 -26.29 -26.21 12.42
CA MET A 37 -25.36 -26.06 13.55
C MET A 37 -24.08 -26.85 13.35
N ILE A 38 -24.12 -28.01 12.67
CA ILE A 38 -22.90 -28.76 12.30
C ILE A 38 -22.09 -27.97 11.29
N LEU A 39 -22.73 -27.39 10.29
CA LEU A 39 -22.04 -26.51 9.35
C LEU A 39 -21.46 -25.28 10.04
N ALA A 40 -22.26 -24.61 10.87
CA ALA A 40 -21.75 -23.49 11.65
C ALA A 40 -20.54 -23.89 12.51
N ALA A 41 -20.49 -25.10 13.05
CA ALA A 41 -19.33 -25.61 13.76
C ALA A 41 -18.14 -25.80 12.83
N ILE A 42 -18.31 -26.43 11.66
CA ILE A 42 -17.23 -26.58 10.67
C ILE A 42 -16.73 -25.21 10.20
N SER A 43 -17.62 -24.24 9.97
CA SER A 43 -17.27 -22.89 9.58
C SER A 43 -16.45 -22.14 10.64
N GLN A 44 -16.54 -22.54 11.92
CA GLN A 44 -15.63 -22.01 12.94
C GLN A 44 -14.19 -22.45 12.71
N LEU A 45 -13.95 -23.64 12.16
CA LEU A 45 -12.61 -24.15 11.83
C LEU A 45 -11.99 -23.43 10.62
N SER A 46 -12.81 -22.87 9.71
CA SER A 46 -12.31 -22.05 8.59
C SER A 46 -11.92 -20.62 8.99
N GLY A 47 -12.12 -20.24 10.24
CA GLY A 47 -11.78 -18.90 10.73
C GLY A 47 -12.85 -17.84 10.47
N GLN A 48 -14.11 -18.21 10.28
CA GLN A 48 -15.22 -17.27 10.21
C GLN A 48 -15.44 -16.52 11.53
N ARG A 49 -16.20 -15.41 11.47
CA ARG A 49 -16.55 -14.65 12.68
C ARG A 49 -17.34 -15.52 13.65
N THR A 50 -16.97 -15.46 14.91
CA THR A 50 -17.68 -16.18 15.97
C THR A 50 -18.70 -15.29 16.66
N SER A 51 -19.72 -15.93 17.25
CA SER A 51 -20.72 -15.29 18.11
C SER A 51 -20.86 -16.07 19.40
N THR A 52 -21.10 -15.37 20.50
CA THR A 52 -21.45 -15.98 21.78
C THR A 52 -22.78 -16.74 21.72
N SER A 53 -23.64 -16.44 20.74
CA SER A 53 -24.88 -17.17 20.47
C SER A 53 -24.67 -18.65 20.08
N TYR A 54 -23.43 -19.01 19.68
CA TYR A 54 -23.09 -20.40 19.42
C TYR A 54 -22.82 -21.21 20.70
N ILE A 55 -22.66 -20.56 21.85
CA ILE A 55 -22.45 -21.26 23.12
C ILE A 55 -23.80 -21.79 23.60
N ARG A 56 -23.84 -23.06 24.01
CA ARG A 56 -25.01 -23.68 24.58
C ARG A 56 -25.50 -22.90 25.80
N TYR A 57 -26.78 -22.70 25.91
CA TYR A 57 -27.36 -21.96 27.03
C TYR A 57 -26.98 -22.59 28.39
N GLY A 58 -26.45 -21.77 29.27
CA GLY A 58 -25.96 -22.18 30.60
C GLY A 58 -24.49 -22.62 30.65
N GLU A 59 -23.77 -22.58 29.53
CA GLU A 59 -22.38 -22.97 29.43
C GLU A 59 -21.47 -21.73 29.22
N ASP A 60 -20.23 -21.81 29.71
CA ASP A 60 -19.27 -20.72 29.59
C ASP A 60 -18.39 -20.82 28.35
N LYS A 61 -18.42 -21.99 27.69
CA LYS A 61 -17.50 -22.30 26.58
C LYS A 61 -18.10 -23.28 25.61
N ALA A 62 -17.95 -22.99 24.31
CA ALA A 62 -18.12 -23.95 23.23
C ALA A 62 -16.77 -24.32 22.61
N SER A 63 -16.64 -25.54 22.13
CA SER A 63 -15.41 -26.02 21.49
C SER A 63 -15.73 -26.82 20.24
N VAL A 64 -15.03 -26.50 19.15
CA VAL A 64 -15.06 -27.25 17.90
C VAL A 64 -13.65 -27.67 17.54
N GLU A 65 -13.48 -28.95 17.18
CA GLU A 65 -12.19 -29.52 16.82
C GLU A 65 -12.37 -30.40 15.59
N GLY A 66 -11.53 -30.20 14.58
CA GLY A 66 -11.46 -31.01 13.37
C GLY A 66 -10.09 -31.65 13.23
N VAL A 67 -10.09 -32.92 12.89
CA VAL A 67 -8.87 -33.68 12.55
C VAL A 67 -8.84 -33.85 11.04
N PHE A 68 -7.77 -33.44 10.41
CA PHE A 68 -7.61 -33.44 8.95
C PHE A 68 -6.36 -34.21 8.55
N ASP A 69 -6.42 -34.88 7.38
CA ASP A 69 -5.19 -35.32 6.70
C ASP A 69 -4.34 -34.11 6.33
N PHE A 70 -3.02 -34.26 6.37
CA PHE A 70 -2.11 -33.21 5.97
C PHE A 70 -2.23 -32.95 4.44
N PRO A 71 -2.54 -31.72 4.00
CA PRO A 71 -2.64 -31.41 2.58
C PRO A 71 -1.28 -31.41 1.91
N LYS A 72 -1.22 -31.85 0.64
CA LYS A 72 0.01 -31.87 -0.16
C LYS A 72 0.48 -30.46 -0.61
N SER A 73 -0.01 -29.39 0.02
CA SER A 73 0.31 -28.00 -0.31
C SER A 73 1.69 -27.60 0.25
N LYS A 74 2.51 -26.97 -0.61
CA LYS A 74 3.79 -26.39 -0.17
C LYS A 74 3.59 -25.20 0.78
N GLU A 75 2.56 -24.39 0.55
CA GLU A 75 2.25 -23.22 1.36
C GLU A 75 1.92 -23.63 2.82
N VAL A 76 1.18 -24.72 3.00
CA VAL A 76 0.90 -25.23 4.37
C VAL A 76 2.17 -25.72 5.04
N LYS A 77 3.06 -26.40 4.32
CA LYS A 77 4.35 -26.84 4.86
C LYS A 77 5.23 -25.66 5.30
N GLU A 78 5.27 -24.59 4.50
CA GLU A 78 6.00 -23.36 4.83
C GLU A 78 5.42 -22.71 6.10
N ILE A 79 4.10 -22.59 6.22
CA ILE A 79 3.44 -22.07 7.43
C ILE A 79 3.76 -22.92 8.66
N PHE A 80 3.78 -24.25 8.53
CA PHE A 80 4.11 -25.14 9.63
C PHE A 80 5.57 -24.99 10.06
N ASN A 81 6.49 -24.84 9.11
CA ASN A 81 7.91 -24.59 9.39
C ASN A 81 8.14 -23.21 10.04
N GLU A 82 7.46 -22.16 9.56
CA GLU A 82 7.56 -20.80 10.12
C GLU A 82 7.04 -20.72 11.58
N LEU A 83 6.06 -21.55 11.92
CA LEU A 83 5.43 -21.56 13.24
C LEU A 83 5.98 -22.63 14.17
N ASP A 84 6.99 -23.37 13.72
CA ASP A 84 7.59 -24.50 14.45
C ASP A 84 6.52 -25.49 14.98
N LEU A 85 5.54 -25.80 14.09
CA LEU A 85 4.43 -26.70 14.39
C LEU A 85 4.86 -28.14 14.10
N ASP A 86 4.78 -28.99 15.13
CA ASP A 86 5.07 -30.41 14.98
C ASP A 86 4.08 -31.08 14.04
N LEU A 87 4.62 -31.88 13.11
CA LEU A 87 3.88 -32.76 12.22
C LEU A 87 3.94 -34.19 12.79
N GLU A 88 3.14 -34.45 13.82
CA GLU A 88 2.94 -35.80 14.30
C GLU A 88 1.88 -36.50 13.44
N ASP A 89 2.17 -37.70 12.98
CA ASP A 89 1.23 -38.60 12.27
C ASP A 89 0.61 -38.11 10.95
N GLU A 90 1.20 -37.16 10.23
CA GLU A 90 0.66 -36.58 8.99
C GLU A 90 -0.77 -36.05 9.09
N VAL A 91 -1.22 -35.65 10.29
CA VAL A 91 -2.53 -35.06 10.55
C VAL A 91 -2.42 -33.63 11.08
N ILE A 92 -3.45 -32.85 10.79
CA ILE A 92 -3.62 -31.50 11.33
C ILE A 92 -4.84 -31.49 12.24
N VAL A 93 -4.65 -31.11 13.49
CA VAL A 93 -5.73 -30.88 14.44
C VAL A 93 -6.02 -29.38 14.54
N VAL A 94 -7.17 -28.94 14.04
CA VAL A 94 -7.62 -27.55 14.16
C VAL A 94 -8.68 -27.49 15.25
N ARG A 95 -8.49 -26.62 16.24
CA ARG A 95 -9.44 -26.43 17.33
C ARG A 95 -9.76 -24.96 17.54
N ARG A 96 -11.03 -24.70 17.77
CA ARG A 96 -11.51 -23.37 18.15
C ARG A 96 -12.37 -23.43 19.40
N ASP A 97 -11.96 -22.65 20.40
CA ASP A 97 -12.66 -22.47 21.66
C ASP A 97 -13.33 -21.09 21.68
N ILE A 98 -14.61 -21.02 22.00
CA ILE A 98 -15.42 -19.79 22.06
C ILE A 98 -15.88 -19.62 23.50
N TYR A 99 -15.62 -18.46 24.10
CA TYR A 99 -15.94 -18.16 25.50
C TYR A 99 -17.10 -17.15 25.61
N SER A 100 -17.89 -17.27 26.68
CA SER A 100 -18.99 -16.36 27.00
C SER A 100 -18.56 -14.89 27.11
N SER A 101 -17.28 -14.64 27.40
CA SER A 101 -16.66 -13.31 27.38
C SER A 101 -16.52 -12.68 25.99
N GLY A 102 -16.91 -13.38 24.90
CA GLY A 102 -16.71 -12.96 23.51
C GLY A 102 -15.31 -13.24 22.96
N LYS A 103 -14.38 -13.74 23.76
CA LYS A 103 -13.04 -14.16 23.29
C LYS A 103 -13.13 -15.51 22.56
N SER A 104 -12.30 -15.69 21.52
CA SER A 104 -12.10 -16.99 20.91
C SER A 104 -10.61 -17.31 20.81
N VAL A 105 -10.24 -18.57 20.97
CA VAL A 105 -8.88 -19.07 20.90
C VAL A 105 -8.80 -20.12 19.80
N CYS A 106 -7.88 -19.93 18.87
CA CYS A 106 -7.60 -20.84 17.76
C CYS A 106 -6.32 -21.64 18.07
N ARG A 107 -6.35 -22.94 17.78
CA ARG A 107 -5.16 -23.80 17.92
C ARG A 107 -5.00 -24.68 16.69
N ILE A 108 -3.74 -24.89 16.31
CA ILE A 108 -3.32 -25.88 15.33
C ILE A 108 -2.30 -26.78 15.99
N ASN A 109 -2.54 -28.10 16.01
CA ASN A 109 -1.73 -29.09 16.71
C ASN A 109 -1.38 -28.67 18.16
N GLY A 110 -2.38 -28.15 18.89
CA GLY A 110 -2.22 -27.69 20.27
C GLY A 110 -1.66 -26.27 20.42
N THR A 111 -0.90 -25.77 19.45
CA THR A 111 -0.29 -24.42 19.48
C THR A 111 -1.31 -23.33 19.22
N ILE A 112 -1.31 -22.26 20.01
CA ILE A 112 -2.19 -21.11 19.84
C ILE A 112 -1.74 -20.30 18.63
N VAL A 113 -2.66 -20.08 17.69
CA VAL A 113 -2.41 -19.28 16.48
C VAL A 113 -3.40 -18.11 16.40
N ASN A 114 -3.01 -17.08 15.65
CA ASN A 114 -3.93 -15.99 15.35
C ASN A 114 -4.96 -16.38 14.27
N LEU A 115 -6.03 -15.59 14.15
CA LEU A 115 -7.11 -15.88 13.19
C LEU A 115 -6.65 -15.83 11.72
N SER A 116 -5.68 -15.00 11.41
CA SER A 116 -5.12 -14.85 10.06
C SER A 116 -4.37 -16.12 9.64
N THR A 117 -3.56 -16.68 10.53
CA THR A 117 -2.87 -17.97 10.32
C THR A 117 -3.86 -19.12 10.18
N LEU A 118 -4.86 -19.18 11.06
CA LEU A 118 -5.93 -20.19 10.93
C LEU A 118 -6.60 -20.13 9.56
N LYS A 119 -6.96 -18.93 9.07
CA LYS A 119 -7.59 -18.77 7.75
C LYS A 119 -6.70 -19.25 6.60
N LYS A 120 -5.40 -18.96 6.65
CA LYS A 120 -4.45 -19.41 5.63
C LYS A 120 -4.40 -20.95 5.55
N VAL A 121 -4.25 -21.60 6.68
CA VAL A 121 -4.21 -23.07 6.74
C VAL A 121 -5.57 -23.68 6.35
N ALA A 122 -6.67 -23.15 6.91
CA ALA A 122 -8.01 -23.66 6.66
C ALA A 122 -8.43 -23.57 5.19
N ALA A 123 -7.95 -22.58 4.42
CA ALA A 123 -8.23 -22.46 3.00
C ALA A 123 -7.74 -23.68 2.16
N HIS A 124 -6.74 -24.41 2.65
CA HIS A 124 -6.26 -25.65 2.04
C HIS A 124 -6.95 -26.91 2.60
N LEU A 125 -7.72 -26.79 3.68
CA LEU A 125 -8.41 -27.90 4.33
C LEU A 125 -9.88 -27.97 3.97
N LEU A 126 -10.55 -26.82 3.93
CA LEU A 126 -11.99 -26.69 3.84
C LEU A 126 -12.38 -25.67 2.76
N ASP A 127 -13.22 -26.11 1.83
CA ASP A 127 -13.94 -25.23 0.91
C ASP A 127 -15.43 -25.29 1.28
N ILE A 128 -15.94 -24.24 1.93
CA ILE A 128 -17.28 -24.20 2.49
C ILE A 128 -18.17 -23.29 1.64
N HIS A 129 -19.24 -23.86 1.10
CA HIS A 129 -20.22 -23.16 0.26
C HIS A 129 -21.54 -22.97 1.02
N GLU A 130 -21.62 -21.90 1.81
CA GLU A 130 -22.85 -21.52 2.54
C GLU A 130 -23.81 -20.68 1.67
N GLN A 131 -25.04 -20.51 2.13
CA GLN A 131 -26.03 -19.64 1.48
C GLN A 131 -25.52 -18.21 1.27
N HIS A 132 -24.64 -17.71 2.17
CA HIS A 132 -24.06 -16.38 2.10
C HIS A 132 -22.84 -16.28 1.17
N ASP A 133 -22.16 -17.39 0.84
CA ASP A 133 -21.04 -17.41 -0.12
C ASP A 133 -21.48 -17.17 -1.56
N ASN A 134 -22.75 -17.32 -1.85
CA ASN A 134 -23.32 -16.86 -3.11
C ASN A 134 -23.02 -15.37 -3.36
N GLN A 135 -22.82 -14.58 -2.29
CA GLN A 135 -22.45 -13.18 -2.41
C GLN A 135 -21.04 -12.98 -3.00
N ILE A 136 -20.06 -13.87 -2.76
CA ILE A 136 -18.70 -13.74 -3.28
C ILE A 136 -18.66 -13.87 -4.81
N LEU A 137 -19.40 -14.85 -5.35
CA LEU A 137 -19.51 -15.05 -6.80
C LEU A 137 -20.38 -13.98 -7.47
N LEU A 138 -21.33 -13.38 -6.74
CA LEU A 138 -22.18 -12.30 -7.23
C LEU A 138 -21.48 -10.93 -7.22
N VAL A 139 -20.39 -10.78 -6.47
CA VAL A 139 -19.64 -9.52 -6.37
C VAL A 139 -18.68 -9.38 -7.54
N GLU A 140 -18.97 -8.45 -8.44
CA GLU A 140 -18.20 -8.21 -9.66
C GLU A 140 -16.69 -8.02 -9.41
N LYS A 141 -16.31 -7.42 -8.28
CA LYS A 141 -14.90 -7.21 -7.89
C LYS A 141 -14.09 -8.51 -7.74
N ASN A 142 -14.75 -9.64 -7.51
CA ASN A 142 -14.11 -10.93 -7.33
C ASN A 142 -13.94 -11.71 -8.64
N HIS A 143 -14.61 -11.29 -9.72
CA HIS A 143 -14.63 -12.05 -10.97
C HIS A 143 -13.23 -12.18 -11.61
N LEU A 144 -12.38 -11.14 -11.50
CA LEU A 144 -11.00 -11.22 -11.95
C LEU A 144 -10.22 -12.33 -11.21
N ASN A 145 -10.34 -12.35 -9.89
CA ASN A 145 -9.67 -13.36 -9.07
C ASN A 145 -10.16 -14.79 -9.37
N LEU A 146 -11.44 -14.95 -9.72
CA LEU A 146 -11.98 -16.24 -10.13
C LEU A 146 -11.37 -16.72 -11.45
N VAL A 147 -11.21 -15.85 -12.44
CA VAL A 147 -10.53 -16.17 -13.69
C VAL A 147 -9.08 -16.51 -13.44
N ASP A 148 -8.38 -15.73 -12.60
CA ASP A 148 -6.97 -15.97 -12.27
C ASP A 148 -6.77 -17.29 -11.53
N SER A 149 -7.65 -17.64 -10.59
CA SER A 149 -7.59 -18.89 -9.83
C SER A 149 -7.86 -20.13 -10.69
N PHE A 150 -8.71 -20.01 -11.71
CA PHE A 150 -9.04 -21.11 -12.61
C PHE A 150 -7.84 -21.60 -13.44
N ASN A 151 -6.86 -20.73 -13.75
CA ASN A 151 -5.65 -21.08 -14.48
C ASN A 151 -4.39 -20.53 -13.77
N ARG A 152 -4.33 -20.76 -12.45
CA ARG A 152 -3.30 -20.24 -11.57
C ARG A 152 -1.89 -20.57 -12.04
N GLU A 153 -1.65 -21.78 -12.51
CA GLU A 153 -0.33 -22.23 -12.98
C GLU A 153 0.26 -21.33 -14.07
N LYS A 154 -0.56 -20.85 -15.00
CA LYS A 154 -0.10 -20.01 -16.11
C LYS A 154 -0.14 -18.53 -15.79
N ILE A 155 -1.14 -18.07 -15.05
CA ILE A 155 -1.38 -16.65 -14.76
C ILE A 155 -0.47 -16.15 -13.62
N GLN A 156 -0.27 -16.95 -12.57
CA GLN A 156 0.45 -16.54 -11.38
C GLN A 156 1.91 -16.11 -11.65
N PRO A 157 2.71 -16.79 -12.48
CA PRO A 157 4.09 -16.37 -12.75
C PRO A 157 4.17 -15.00 -13.44
N VAL A 158 3.26 -14.73 -14.39
CA VAL A 158 3.19 -13.43 -15.09
C VAL A 158 2.67 -12.34 -14.15
N TYR A 159 1.66 -12.67 -13.36
CA TYR A 159 1.10 -11.75 -12.38
C TYR A 159 2.12 -11.29 -11.32
N ILE A 160 2.98 -12.20 -10.84
CA ILE A 160 4.05 -11.84 -9.89
C ILE A 160 5.02 -10.84 -10.52
N LYS A 161 5.49 -11.10 -11.75
CA LYS A 161 6.37 -10.17 -12.48
C LYS A 161 5.72 -8.82 -12.70
N TYR A 162 4.44 -8.82 -13.13
CA TYR A 162 3.67 -7.60 -13.30
C TYR A 162 3.58 -6.81 -12.00
N LYS A 163 3.27 -7.47 -10.88
CA LYS A 163 3.11 -6.84 -9.57
C LYS A 163 4.41 -6.21 -9.05
N GLU A 164 5.54 -6.86 -9.28
CA GLU A 164 6.86 -6.31 -8.94
C GLU A 164 7.14 -5.05 -9.77
N LYS A 165 6.93 -5.12 -11.08
CA LYS A 165 7.14 -3.99 -11.98
C LYS A 165 6.16 -2.84 -11.71
N TYR A 166 4.91 -3.13 -11.36
CA TYR A 166 3.92 -2.12 -10.95
C TYR A 166 4.31 -1.37 -9.67
N LYS A 167 4.96 -2.06 -8.72
CA LYS A 167 5.50 -1.38 -7.53
C LYS A 167 6.63 -0.40 -7.89
N GLU A 168 7.53 -0.79 -8.79
CA GLU A 168 8.57 0.11 -9.29
C GLU A 168 7.95 1.34 -9.97
N TYR A 169 6.96 1.13 -10.85
CA TYR A 169 6.21 2.20 -11.50
C TYR A 169 5.58 3.17 -10.48
N GLN A 170 4.93 2.65 -9.44
CA GLN A 170 4.33 3.48 -8.40
C GLN A 170 5.35 4.34 -7.65
N ILE A 171 6.49 3.75 -7.27
CA ILE A 171 7.56 4.47 -6.57
C ILE A 171 8.06 5.65 -7.42
N ILE A 172 8.30 5.43 -8.72
CA ILE A 172 8.76 6.49 -9.62
C ILE A 172 7.66 7.54 -9.85
N LYS A 173 6.42 7.12 -10.03
CA LYS A 173 5.27 8.02 -10.17
C LYS A 173 5.08 8.93 -8.96
N ASP A 174 5.16 8.37 -7.76
CA ASP A 174 5.07 9.14 -6.51
C ASP A 174 6.21 10.18 -6.41
N LYS A 175 7.44 9.82 -6.83
CA LYS A 175 8.56 10.78 -6.90
C LYS A 175 8.27 11.91 -7.89
N ILE A 176 7.79 11.60 -9.09
CA ILE A 176 7.43 12.59 -10.12
C ILE A 176 6.31 13.50 -9.62
N ASP A 177 5.27 12.97 -8.99
CA ASP A 177 4.15 13.74 -8.48
C ASP A 177 4.55 14.66 -7.32
N ASN A 178 5.42 14.20 -6.42
CA ASN A 178 6.02 15.02 -5.37
C ASN A 178 6.85 16.18 -5.95
N LEU A 179 7.66 15.90 -6.96
CA LEU A 179 8.45 16.93 -7.64
C LEU A 179 7.53 17.93 -8.36
N LYS A 180 6.50 17.50 -9.07
CA LYS A 180 5.52 18.39 -9.72
C LYS A 180 4.81 19.33 -8.75
N GLN A 181 4.47 18.86 -7.56
CA GLN A 181 3.83 19.72 -6.55
C GLN A 181 4.75 20.84 -6.06
N GLN A 182 6.06 20.62 -6.07
CA GLN A 182 7.06 21.60 -5.65
C GLN A 182 7.56 22.51 -6.79
N GLU A 183 7.27 22.18 -8.03
CA GLU A 183 7.81 22.85 -9.23
C GLU A 183 7.59 24.37 -9.22
N SER A 184 6.39 24.85 -8.90
CA SER A 184 6.07 26.29 -8.88
C SER A 184 6.87 27.05 -7.82
N ASP A 185 7.02 26.46 -6.63
CA ASP A 185 7.75 27.07 -5.53
C ASP A 185 9.26 27.03 -5.77
N VAL A 186 9.75 25.95 -6.39
CA VAL A 186 11.14 25.74 -6.76
C VAL A 186 11.58 26.75 -7.82
N LEU A 187 10.82 26.93 -8.90
CA LEU A 187 11.16 27.89 -9.96
C LEU A 187 11.25 29.32 -9.45
N GLN A 188 10.30 29.77 -8.63
CA GLN A 188 10.35 31.09 -8.01
C GLN A 188 11.57 31.24 -7.09
N LYS A 189 11.89 30.20 -6.32
CA LYS A 189 13.04 30.20 -5.44
C LYS A 189 14.35 30.23 -6.21
N VAL A 190 14.48 29.49 -7.29
CA VAL A 190 15.66 29.46 -8.18
C VAL A 190 15.93 30.84 -8.77
N ASP A 191 14.91 31.49 -9.36
CA ASP A 191 15.05 32.83 -9.95
C ASP A 191 15.49 33.86 -8.91
N PHE A 192 14.92 33.79 -7.72
CA PHE A 192 15.28 34.68 -6.61
C PHE A 192 16.72 34.45 -6.14
N LEU A 193 17.13 33.21 -5.96
CA LEU A 193 18.48 32.85 -5.55
C LEU A 193 19.52 33.20 -6.63
N LYS A 194 19.21 32.97 -7.92
CA LYS A 194 20.08 33.36 -9.05
C LYS A 194 20.31 34.87 -9.07
N PHE A 195 19.28 35.67 -8.82
CA PHE A 195 19.41 37.12 -8.72
C PHE A 195 20.32 37.53 -7.56
N GLN A 196 20.11 36.98 -6.38
CA GLN A 196 20.93 37.27 -5.20
C GLN A 196 22.37 36.83 -5.39
N TYR A 197 22.60 35.63 -5.91
CA TYR A 197 23.93 35.11 -6.17
C TYR A 197 24.70 35.99 -7.16
N LYS A 198 24.04 36.40 -8.25
CA LYS A 198 24.63 37.28 -9.26
C LYS A 198 25.05 38.63 -8.67
N GLU A 199 24.19 39.24 -7.87
CA GLU A 199 24.47 40.53 -7.22
C GLU A 199 25.66 40.44 -6.27
N LEU A 200 25.67 39.42 -5.38
CA LEU A 200 26.74 39.25 -4.39
C LEU A 200 28.05 38.77 -5.01
N SER A 201 28.02 37.83 -5.95
CA SER A 201 29.22 37.28 -6.59
C SER A 201 29.95 38.32 -7.46
N GLN A 202 29.22 39.24 -8.11
CA GLN A 202 29.82 40.35 -8.88
C GLN A 202 30.62 41.32 -8.01
N MET A 203 30.27 41.44 -6.75
CA MET A 203 30.94 42.34 -5.82
C MET A 203 32.31 41.83 -5.37
N LYS A 204 32.59 40.54 -5.52
CA LYS A 204 33.90 39.93 -5.16
C LYS A 204 34.37 40.38 -3.77
N LEU A 205 33.47 40.24 -2.79
CA LEU A 205 33.71 40.65 -1.40
C LEU A 205 34.90 39.86 -0.82
N LYS A 206 35.71 40.55 -0.03
CA LYS A 206 36.84 39.95 0.69
C LYS A 206 36.60 40.03 2.19
N LYS A 207 37.14 39.08 2.90
CA LYS A 207 37.01 39.00 4.36
C LYS A 207 37.63 40.27 4.98
N ASP A 208 36.91 40.89 5.90
CA ASP A 208 37.30 42.07 6.66
C ASP A 208 37.63 43.31 5.79
N GLU A 209 37.23 43.34 4.51
CA GLU A 209 37.49 44.43 3.55
C GLU A 209 36.90 45.76 4.02
N ASP A 210 35.76 45.75 4.67
CA ASP A 210 35.12 46.94 5.23
C ASP A 210 35.95 47.60 6.32
N LEU A 211 36.55 46.81 7.21
CA LEU A 211 37.43 47.29 8.28
C LEU A 211 38.76 47.83 7.72
N GLU A 212 39.29 47.21 6.67
CA GLU A 212 40.49 47.70 5.98
C GLU A 212 40.21 49.04 5.27
N LEU A 213 39.08 49.11 4.55
CA LEU A 213 38.64 50.34 3.88
C LEU A 213 38.39 51.49 4.87
N GLU A 214 37.73 51.23 5.99
CA GLU A 214 37.49 52.24 7.03
C GLU A 214 38.81 52.80 7.57
N LYS A 215 39.80 51.94 7.85
CA LYS A 215 41.14 52.38 8.30
C LYS A 215 41.86 53.22 7.26
N ASP A 216 41.82 52.78 6.00
CA ASP A 216 42.49 53.50 4.92
C ASP A 216 41.81 54.86 4.66
N ILE A 217 40.49 54.92 4.72
CA ILE A 217 39.73 56.19 4.60
C ILE A 217 40.06 57.12 5.76
N ASP A 218 39.99 56.64 7.01
CA ASP A 218 40.34 57.47 8.20
C ASP A 218 41.76 57.99 8.13
N TYR A 219 42.71 57.17 7.62
CA TYR A 219 44.10 57.60 7.42
C TYR A 219 44.16 58.71 6.39
N LEU A 220 43.54 58.57 5.22
CA LEU A 220 43.59 59.56 4.14
C LEU A 220 42.84 60.85 4.50
N GLU A 221 41.66 60.76 5.16
CA GLU A 221 40.94 61.95 5.65
C GLU A 221 41.73 62.73 6.70
N ASN A 222 42.36 62.03 7.63
CA ASN A 222 43.24 62.70 8.61
C ASN A 222 44.47 63.35 7.95
N PHE A 223 45.02 62.69 6.97
CA PHE A 223 46.13 63.25 6.17
C PHE A 223 45.70 64.52 5.42
N GLU A 224 44.50 64.49 4.77
CA GLU A 224 43.97 65.69 4.08
C GLU A 224 43.84 66.89 5.05
N LYS A 225 43.30 66.66 6.25
CA LYS A 225 43.18 67.70 7.27
C LYS A 225 44.52 68.24 7.70
N VAL A 226 45.54 67.34 7.90
CA VAL A 226 46.88 67.72 8.26
C VAL A 226 47.52 68.54 7.14
N ASN A 227 47.34 68.11 5.88
CA ASN A 227 47.85 68.78 4.71
C ASN A 227 47.25 70.20 4.55
N ASN A 228 45.97 70.34 4.71
CA ASN A 228 45.26 71.60 4.63
C ASN A 228 45.69 72.57 5.75
N LEU A 229 45.90 72.05 6.96
CA LEU A 229 46.44 72.85 8.06
C LEU A 229 47.90 73.28 7.82
N ALA A 230 48.72 72.36 7.35
CA ALA A 230 50.15 72.69 7.02
C ALA A 230 50.25 73.72 5.90
N HIS A 231 49.42 73.58 4.84
CA HIS A 231 49.33 74.57 3.78
C HIS A 231 48.91 75.95 4.30
N SER A 232 47.84 75.98 5.13
CA SER A 232 47.40 77.25 5.77
C SER A 232 48.50 77.89 6.62
N ILE A 233 49.24 77.10 7.38
CA ILE A 233 50.34 77.60 8.20
C ILE A 233 51.45 78.15 7.27
N THR A 234 51.83 77.40 6.25
CA THR A 234 52.93 77.82 5.30
C THR A 234 52.50 79.08 4.56
N GLU A 235 51.25 79.18 4.10
CA GLU A 235 50.73 80.37 3.43
C GLU A 235 50.65 81.58 4.36
N GLY A 236 50.28 81.34 5.63
CA GLY A 236 50.30 82.40 6.66
C GLY A 236 51.70 82.91 6.96
N ILE A 237 52.69 82.03 6.85
CA ILE A 237 54.14 82.43 7.09
C ILE A 237 54.70 83.13 5.87
N ASP A 238 54.59 82.57 4.62
CA ASP A 238 55.32 82.98 3.43
C ASP A 238 54.40 83.36 2.24
N GLY A 239 53.08 83.42 2.37
CA GLY A 239 52.14 83.87 1.33
C GLY A 239 52.29 85.36 0.99
N GLU A 240 51.56 85.84 0.00
CA GLU A 240 51.59 87.21 -0.51
C GLU A 240 51.49 88.27 0.60
N TYR A 241 50.79 87.92 1.71
CA TYR A 241 50.67 88.76 2.94
C TYR A 241 51.32 88.10 4.16
N GLY A 242 52.28 87.22 3.94
CA GLY A 242 52.86 86.38 4.99
C GLY A 242 53.74 87.19 5.99
N VAL A 243 53.83 86.60 7.17
CA VAL A 243 54.52 87.27 8.30
C VAL A 243 55.97 87.44 8.04
N ILE A 244 56.67 86.56 7.28
CA ILE A 244 58.05 86.60 6.93
C ILE A 244 58.40 87.89 6.13
N SER A 245 57.59 88.24 5.15
CA SER A 245 57.76 89.45 4.35
C SER A 245 57.71 90.73 5.19
N LYS A 246 56.73 90.74 6.13
CA LYS A 246 56.58 91.85 7.08
C LYS A 246 57.76 91.96 8.05
N LEU A 247 58.23 90.83 8.59
CA LEU A 247 59.36 90.80 9.50
C LEU A 247 60.65 91.17 8.77
N ALA A 248 60.86 90.83 7.51
CA ALA A 248 61.98 91.23 6.68
C ALA A 248 62.05 92.76 6.50
N GLU A 249 60.88 93.38 6.24
CA GLU A 249 60.71 94.81 6.14
C GLU A 249 61.05 95.50 7.49
N ILE A 250 60.50 95.02 8.59
CA ILE A 250 60.79 95.54 9.96
C ILE A 250 62.28 95.39 10.31
N ARG A 251 62.84 94.20 10.03
CA ARG A 251 64.31 93.93 10.21
C ARG A 251 65.18 94.91 9.46
N SER A 252 64.84 95.16 8.17
CA SER A 252 65.59 96.11 7.34
C SER A 252 65.52 97.50 7.92
N ASN A 253 64.35 97.98 8.31
CA ASN A 253 64.11 99.29 8.88
C ASN A 253 64.82 99.44 10.25
N LEU A 254 64.77 98.41 11.11
CA LEU A 254 65.55 98.42 12.36
C LEU A 254 67.03 98.42 12.15
N GLY A 255 67.57 97.66 11.17
CA GLY A 255 68.98 97.64 10.79
C GLY A 255 69.47 99.00 10.31
N GLU A 256 68.59 99.80 9.68
CA GLU A 256 68.92 101.20 9.37
C GLU A 256 68.94 102.07 10.64
N LEU A 257 67.92 101.87 11.54
CA LEU A 257 67.85 102.61 12.79
C LEU A 257 69.04 102.34 13.73
N THR A 258 69.58 101.13 13.79
CA THR A 258 70.78 100.80 14.61
C THR A 258 72.01 101.62 14.20
N ARG A 259 72.10 101.98 12.92
CA ARG A 259 73.20 102.87 12.43
C ARG A 259 73.13 104.29 13.03
N TYR A 260 71.92 104.72 13.45
CA TYR A 260 71.75 106.05 14.04
C TYR A 260 71.63 106.04 15.56
N ASN A 261 71.18 104.88 16.13
CA ASN A 261 71.05 104.77 17.57
C ASN A 261 71.19 103.29 18.03
N SER A 262 72.27 103.04 18.76
CA SER A 262 72.64 101.69 19.24
C SER A 262 71.65 101.10 20.22
N ASN A 263 70.70 101.88 20.77
CA ASN A 263 69.64 101.35 21.66
C ASN A 263 68.66 100.41 20.95
N PHE A 264 68.70 100.34 19.62
CA PHE A 264 67.83 99.43 18.83
C PHE A 264 68.53 98.11 18.41
N GLU A 265 69.81 97.94 18.79
CA GLU A 265 70.57 96.75 18.41
C GLU A 265 69.99 95.45 18.97
N GLU A 266 69.55 95.45 20.26
CA GLU A 266 68.87 94.34 20.91
C GLU A 266 67.56 94.01 20.20
N LYS A 267 66.80 95.01 19.79
CA LYS A 267 65.54 94.81 19.06
C LYS A 267 65.73 94.34 17.63
N TYR A 268 66.81 94.73 16.99
CA TYR A 268 67.18 94.18 15.67
C TYR A 268 67.58 92.73 15.76
N GLU A 269 68.29 92.28 16.79
CA GLU A 269 68.66 90.89 17.03
C GLU A 269 67.38 90.04 17.35
N GLU A 270 66.47 90.55 18.19
CA GLU A 270 65.21 89.89 18.52
C GLU A 270 64.36 89.63 17.25
N ILE A 271 64.21 90.65 16.40
CA ILE A 271 63.43 90.50 15.14
C ILE A 271 64.13 89.57 14.15
N THR A 272 65.46 89.65 14.13
CA THR A 272 66.29 88.77 13.28
C THR A 272 66.14 87.30 13.71
N ASN A 273 66.14 87.05 15.01
CA ASN A 273 65.87 85.69 15.55
C ASN A 273 64.47 85.19 15.23
N LEU A 274 63.43 86.05 15.39
CA LEU A 274 62.07 85.71 15.03
C LEU A 274 61.90 85.36 13.55
N TYR A 275 62.60 86.12 12.65
CA TYR A 275 62.60 85.84 11.23
C TYR A 275 63.10 84.39 10.94
N TYR A 276 64.28 84.05 11.53
CA TYR A 276 64.86 82.71 11.31
C TYR A 276 63.98 81.58 11.94
N ILE A 277 63.39 81.82 13.11
CA ILE A 277 62.49 80.85 13.76
C ILE A 277 61.27 80.55 12.86
N LEU A 278 60.69 81.58 12.24
CA LEU A 278 59.56 81.38 11.33
C LEU A 278 59.99 80.75 9.97
N ASP A 279 61.13 81.06 9.49
CA ASP A 279 61.69 80.46 8.26
C ASP A 279 61.98 78.96 8.48
N ASP A 280 62.58 78.62 9.64
CA ASP A 280 62.82 77.22 10.03
C ASP A 280 61.46 76.47 10.21
N LEU A 281 60.49 77.07 10.88
CA LEU A 281 59.12 76.47 11.06
C LEU A 281 58.46 76.22 9.71
N LYS A 282 58.56 77.15 8.75
CA LYS A 282 58.03 76.94 7.38
C LYS A 282 58.65 75.70 6.73
N TYR A 283 59.95 75.56 6.79
CA TYR A 283 60.68 74.42 6.21
C TYR A 283 60.26 73.10 6.92
N GLU A 284 60.18 73.13 8.23
CA GLU A 284 59.76 71.97 9.02
C GLU A 284 58.32 71.50 8.65
N VAL A 285 57.36 72.43 8.59
CA VAL A 285 55.97 72.15 8.20
C VAL A 285 55.90 71.74 6.73
N SER A 286 56.60 72.39 5.81
CA SER A 286 56.64 72.04 4.37
C SER A 286 57.23 70.66 4.16
N SER A 287 58.34 70.35 4.83
CA SER A 287 58.99 69.04 4.70
C SER A 287 58.11 67.88 5.17
N TYR A 288 57.27 68.15 6.14
CA TYR A 288 56.31 67.13 6.63
C TYR A 288 55.25 66.77 5.60
N THR A 289 54.84 67.72 4.74
CA THR A 289 53.78 67.50 3.71
C THR A 289 54.38 66.95 2.41
N ASP A 290 55.64 67.20 2.09
CA ASP A 290 56.33 66.76 0.85
C ASP A 290 56.61 65.24 0.83
N VAL A 291 56.53 64.55 1.98
CA VAL A 291 56.90 63.14 2.11
C VAL A 291 55.73 62.21 1.72
N ILE A 292 54.51 62.69 1.60
CA ILE A 292 53.30 61.85 1.40
C ILE A 292 52.53 62.35 0.18
N GLU A 293 52.40 61.50 -0.86
CA GLU A 293 51.49 61.75 -2.01
C GLU A 293 50.03 61.61 -1.58
N TYR A 294 49.27 62.71 -1.53
CA TYR A 294 47.85 62.73 -1.38
C TYR A 294 47.16 62.42 -2.71
N ASP A 295 46.41 61.31 -2.77
CA ASP A 295 45.66 60.87 -3.94
C ASP A 295 44.13 60.97 -3.64
N GLU A 296 43.53 62.09 -4.03
CA GLU A 296 42.10 62.36 -3.87
C GLU A 296 41.24 61.32 -4.61
N GLU A 297 41.64 60.90 -5.80
CA GLU A 297 40.94 59.89 -6.57
C GLU A 297 40.95 58.52 -5.88
N LYS A 298 41.98 58.23 -5.10
CA LYS A 298 42.07 57.00 -4.30
C LYS A 298 41.09 57.05 -3.13
N LEU A 299 40.97 58.17 -2.44
CA LEU A 299 40.01 58.35 -1.33
C LEU A 299 38.58 58.17 -1.84
N ASP A 300 38.22 58.82 -2.95
CA ASP A 300 36.89 58.68 -3.57
C ASP A 300 36.56 57.22 -3.96
N ARG A 301 37.54 56.52 -4.50
CA ARG A 301 37.39 55.10 -4.86
C ARG A 301 37.12 54.21 -3.64
N LEU A 302 37.83 54.45 -2.54
CA LEU A 302 37.66 53.68 -1.30
C LEU A 302 36.32 53.97 -0.65
N ILE A 303 35.91 55.23 -0.57
CA ILE A 303 34.58 55.65 -0.07
C ILE A 303 33.46 54.98 -0.91
N TYR A 304 33.56 55.06 -2.23
CA TYR A 304 32.59 54.44 -3.13
C TYR A 304 32.49 52.91 -2.95
N ARG A 305 33.63 52.26 -2.75
CA ARG A 305 33.70 50.82 -2.49
C ARG A 305 33.07 50.48 -1.16
N LEU A 306 33.35 51.21 -0.11
CA LEU A 306 32.77 51.02 1.22
C LEU A 306 31.27 51.26 1.22
N ASP A 307 30.79 52.32 0.55
CA ASP A 307 29.38 52.64 0.44
C ASP A 307 28.58 51.49 -0.23
N LYS A 308 29.15 50.90 -1.30
CA LYS A 308 28.56 49.71 -1.94
C LYS A 308 28.46 48.53 -0.98
N ILE A 309 29.52 48.27 -0.18
CA ILE A 309 29.50 47.21 0.81
C ILE A 309 28.42 47.48 1.87
N LYS A 310 28.38 48.69 2.46
CA LYS A 310 27.40 49.10 3.45
C LYS A 310 25.96 49.05 2.92
N THR A 311 25.76 49.35 1.64
CA THR A 311 24.47 49.23 0.98
C THR A 311 23.98 47.77 0.93
N LEU A 312 24.91 46.83 0.62
CA LEU A 312 24.60 45.39 0.63
C LEU A 312 24.32 44.87 2.05
N GLU A 313 25.17 45.27 3.02
CA GLU A 313 24.95 44.91 4.42
C GLU A 313 23.58 45.34 4.91
N LYS A 314 23.16 46.55 4.59
CA LYS A 314 21.82 47.08 4.93
C LYS A 314 20.71 46.34 4.19
N LYS A 315 20.91 46.06 2.89
CA LYS A 315 19.92 45.35 2.07
C LYS A 315 19.65 43.93 2.57
N TYR A 316 20.70 43.22 2.92
CA TYR A 316 20.62 41.83 3.36
C TYR A 316 20.59 41.67 4.90
N SER A 317 20.74 42.77 5.65
CA SER A 317 20.78 42.78 7.13
C SER A 317 21.88 41.82 7.67
N LYS A 318 23.04 41.81 7.01
CA LYS A 318 24.17 40.92 7.31
C LYS A 318 25.45 41.72 7.25
N SER A 319 26.44 41.40 8.10
CA SER A 319 27.79 41.93 8.01
C SER A 319 28.52 41.41 6.76
N LEU A 320 29.61 42.08 6.34
CA LEU A 320 30.39 41.67 5.18
C LEU A 320 30.82 40.20 5.21
N ASN A 321 31.31 39.73 6.36
CA ASN A 321 31.75 38.35 6.51
C ASN A 321 30.56 37.37 6.45
N GLU A 322 29.40 37.74 6.99
CA GLU A 322 28.17 36.97 6.86
C GLU A 322 27.65 36.98 5.42
N LEU A 323 27.82 38.05 4.65
CA LEU A 323 27.46 38.12 3.23
C LEU A 323 28.30 37.15 2.39
N ILE A 324 29.58 36.99 2.70
CA ILE A 324 30.45 36.02 2.04
C ILE A 324 29.94 34.60 2.27
N VAL A 325 29.71 34.22 3.53
CA VAL A 325 29.14 32.91 3.88
C VAL A 325 27.75 32.70 3.24
N PHE A 326 26.93 33.74 3.26
CA PHE A 326 25.59 33.69 2.64
C PHE A 326 25.70 33.48 1.13
N THR A 327 26.67 34.05 0.45
CA THR A 327 26.92 33.83 -0.99
C THR A 327 27.25 32.37 -1.28
N GLU A 328 28.05 31.72 -0.44
CA GLU A 328 28.36 30.30 -0.55
C GLU A 328 27.15 29.43 -0.31
N THR A 329 26.37 29.75 0.74
CA THR A 329 25.11 29.03 1.03
C THR A 329 24.11 29.12 -0.14
N ILE A 330 23.93 30.31 -0.74
CA ILE A 330 23.07 30.47 -1.92
C ILE A 330 23.56 29.61 -3.08
N LYS A 331 24.89 29.52 -3.27
CA LYS A 331 25.45 28.69 -4.33
C LYS A 331 25.15 27.20 -4.11
N GLU A 332 25.38 26.72 -2.89
CA GLU A 332 25.04 25.32 -2.54
C GLU A 332 23.56 25.02 -2.75
N GLU A 333 22.65 25.92 -2.32
CA GLU A 333 21.22 25.77 -2.57
C GLU A 333 20.87 25.77 -4.07
N LEU A 334 21.54 26.58 -4.88
CA LEU A 334 21.34 26.60 -6.33
C LEU A 334 21.80 25.30 -6.99
N ASP A 335 22.96 24.79 -6.59
CA ASP A 335 23.49 23.53 -7.10
C ASP A 335 22.56 22.34 -6.74
N GLU A 336 21.96 22.34 -5.55
CA GLU A 336 20.94 21.36 -5.16
C GLU A 336 19.66 21.45 -6.00
N LEU A 337 19.22 22.68 -6.30
CA LEU A 337 18.00 22.90 -7.08
C LEU A 337 18.20 22.69 -8.59
N GLU A 338 19.39 22.86 -9.14
CA GLU A 338 19.71 22.49 -10.53
C GLU A 338 19.74 20.97 -10.70
N ASN A 339 20.22 20.22 -9.71
CA ASN A 339 20.11 18.76 -9.67
C ASN A 339 18.65 18.27 -9.63
N TYR A 340 17.71 19.11 -9.19
CA TYR A 340 16.28 18.79 -9.18
C TYR A 340 15.68 18.65 -10.60
N GLU A 341 15.99 19.56 -11.53
CA GLU A 341 15.53 19.49 -12.92
C GLU A 341 16.09 18.24 -13.63
N GLU A 342 17.38 17.97 -13.45
CA GLU A 342 18.03 16.79 -14.02
C GLU A 342 17.42 15.48 -13.45
N ASN A 343 17.19 15.43 -12.15
CA ASN A 343 16.54 14.29 -11.51
C ASN A 343 15.09 14.11 -12.00
N PHE A 344 14.34 15.18 -12.21
CA PHE A 344 12.98 15.12 -12.73
C PHE A 344 12.95 14.55 -14.16
N GLU A 345 13.82 14.99 -15.06
CA GLU A 345 13.95 14.45 -16.41
C GLU A 345 14.35 12.96 -16.38
N ASN A 346 15.30 12.60 -15.53
CA ASN A 346 15.74 11.22 -15.36
C ASN A 346 14.58 10.31 -14.87
N TYR A 347 13.78 10.77 -13.90
CA TYR A 347 12.60 10.00 -13.44
C TYR A 347 11.51 9.91 -14.51
N LEU A 348 11.33 10.91 -15.37
CA LEU A 348 10.40 10.84 -16.49
C LEU A 348 10.85 9.80 -17.53
N GLU A 349 12.13 9.75 -17.86
CA GLU A 349 12.67 8.73 -18.76
C GLU A 349 12.58 7.31 -18.17
N GLU A 350 12.91 7.16 -16.88
CA GLU A 350 12.79 5.91 -16.17
C GLU A 350 11.34 5.44 -16.10
N SER A 351 10.40 6.36 -15.81
CA SER A 351 8.96 6.07 -15.79
C SER A 351 8.46 5.55 -17.14
N LYS A 352 8.89 6.15 -18.25
CA LYS A 352 8.51 5.69 -19.60
C LYS A 352 9.00 4.29 -19.90
N LYS A 353 10.26 3.98 -19.55
CA LYS A 353 10.82 2.63 -19.73
C LYS A 353 10.05 1.59 -18.92
N ILE A 354 9.77 1.90 -17.64
CA ILE A 354 9.00 1.01 -16.77
C ILE A 354 7.57 0.83 -17.29
N GLU A 355 6.94 1.89 -17.81
CA GLU A 355 5.59 1.85 -18.38
C GLU A 355 5.51 0.99 -19.64
N GLU A 356 6.52 1.03 -20.50
CA GLU A 356 6.64 0.14 -21.67
C GLU A 356 6.74 -1.34 -21.25
N GLU A 357 7.62 -1.66 -20.31
CA GLU A 357 7.76 -3.02 -19.77
C GLU A 357 6.47 -3.49 -19.09
N LEU A 358 5.84 -2.61 -18.30
CA LEU A 358 4.58 -2.88 -17.61
C LEU A 358 3.45 -3.14 -18.62
N THR A 359 3.42 -2.40 -19.72
CA THR A 359 2.45 -2.57 -20.81
C THR A 359 2.57 -3.97 -21.41
N VAL A 360 3.78 -4.42 -21.72
CA VAL A 360 4.02 -5.76 -22.25
C VAL A 360 3.52 -6.85 -21.30
N LEU A 361 3.86 -6.73 -20.00
CA LEU A 361 3.40 -7.68 -18.98
C LEU A 361 1.89 -7.65 -18.79
N ALA A 362 1.27 -6.47 -18.83
CA ALA A 362 -0.18 -6.31 -18.73
C ALA A 362 -0.91 -6.92 -19.93
N GLU A 363 -0.35 -6.81 -21.14
CA GLU A 363 -0.91 -7.42 -22.35
C GLU A 363 -0.79 -8.94 -22.32
N GLU A 364 0.35 -9.47 -21.91
CA GLU A 364 0.53 -10.91 -21.71
C GLU A 364 -0.47 -11.45 -20.68
N LEU A 365 -0.62 -10.78 -19.56
CA LEU A 365 -1.58 -11.13 -18.51
C LEU A 365 -3.03 -11.09 -19.02
N SER A 366 -3.41 -10.04 -19.76
CA SER A 366 -4.72 -9.89 -20.37
C SER A 366 -5.02 -10.98 -21.40
N SER A 367 -4.03 -11.35 -22.22
CA SER A 367 -4.16 -12.44 -23.19
C SER A 367 -4.41 -13.78 -22.51
N LEU A 368 -3.62 -14.12 -21.48
CA LEU A 368 -3.81 -15.35 -20.69
C LEU A 368 -5.17 -15.42 -20.02
N ARG A 369 -5.66 -14.30 -19.50
CA ARG A 369 -6.98 -14.17 -18.89
C ARG A 369 -8.11 -14.37 -19.89
N LYS A 370 -8.01 -13.77 -21.09
CA LYS A 370 -8.99 -13.94 -22.17
C LYS A 370 -9.06 -15.38 -22.66
N ASP A 371 -7.91 -16.03 -22.84
CA ASP A 371 -7.86 -17.45 -23.19
C ASP A 371 -8.46 -18.34 -22.12
N THR A 372 -8.21 -18.00 -20.85
CA THR A 372 -8.79 -18.70 -19.71
C THR A 372 -10.30 -18.49 -19.61
N ALA A 373 -10.76 -17.25 -19.85
CA ALA A 373 -12.18 -16.91 -19.87
C ALA A 373 -12.96 -17.69 -20.93
N LEU A 374 -12.43 -17.83 -22.15
CA LEU A 374 -13.05 -18.62 -23.21
C LEU A 374 -13.23 -20.09 -22.81
N LYS A 375 -12.24 -20.67 -22.13
CA LYS A 375 -12.36 -22.04 -21.60
C LYS A 375 -13.41 -22.14 -20.50
N LEU A 376 -13.40 -21.14 -19.59
CA LEU A 376 -14.34 -21.04 -18.49
C LEU A 376 -15.78 -20.88 -18.99
N GLU A 377 -16.03 -20.01 -19.97
CA GLU A 377 -17.33 -19.84 -20.62
C GLU A 377 -17.86 -21.16 -21.16
N LYS A 378 -17.02 -21.92 -21.88
CA LYS A 378 -17.42 -23.22 -22.44
C LYS A 378 -17.77 -24.22 -21.35
N LEU A 379 -16.95 -24.34 -20.31
CA LEU A 379 -17.21 -25.26 -19.20
C LEU A 379 -18.49 -24.89 -18.45
N ILE A 380 -18.70 -23.61 -18.16
CA ILE A 380 -19.91 -23.14 -17.50
C ILE A 380 -21.13 -23.42 -18.38
N GLN A 381 -21.03 -23.16 -19.69
CA GLN A 381 -22.12 -23.42 -20.62
C GLN A 381 -22.49 -24.90 -20.67
N ASP A 382 -21.51 -25.81 -20.64
CA ASP A 382 -21.74 -27.26 -20.63
C ASP A 382 -22.37 -27.71 -19.31
N GLU A 383 -21.95 -27.15 -18.15
CA GLU A 383 -22.60 -27.42 -16.86
C GLU A 383 -24.04 -26.89 -16.81
N LEU A 384 -24.29 -25.70 -17.36
CA LEU A 384 -25.65 -25.14 -17.42
C LEU A 384 -26.57 -25.98 -18.30
N LYS A 385 -26.08 -26.49 -19.43
CA LYS A 385 -26.87 -27.45 -20.27
C LYS A 385 -27.22 -28.72 -19.49
N PHE A 386 -26.24 -29.25 -18.74
CA PHE A 386 -26.46 -30.42 -17.91
C PHE A 386 -27.56 -30.19 -16.84
N LEU A 387 -27.66 -28.94 -16.35
CA LEU A 387 -28.67 -28.49 -15.36
C LEU A 387 -29.98 -28.01 -16.01
N TYR A 388 -30.25 -28.40 -17.25
CA TYR A 388 -31.46 -27.99 -18.00
C TYR A 388 -31.61 -26.47 -18.21
N MET A 389 -30.47 -25.78 -18.40
CA MET A 389 -30.40 -24.36 -18.78
C MET A 389 -29.78 -24.21 -20.18
N GLU A 390 -30.21 -24.96 -21.17
CA GLU A 390 -29.67 -24.98 -22.52
C GLU A 390 -29.77 -23.64 -23.26
N LYS A 391 -30.73 -22.81 -22.88
CA LYS A 391 -31.02 -21.51 -23.50
C LYS A 391 -30.23 -20.36 -22.87
N SER A 392 -29.56 -20.63 -21.76
CA SER A 392 -28.76 -19.63 -21.09
C SER A 392 -27.43 -19.38 -21.85
N THR A 393 -26.94 -18.18 -21.79
CA THR A 393 -25.64 -17.81 -22.35
C THR A 393 -24.82 -17.11 -21.30
N ILE A 394 -23.57 -17.51 -21.15
CA ILE A 394 -22.63 -16.86 -20.24
C ILE A 394 -21.49 -16.23 -21.03
N LYS A 395 -21.02 -15.09 -20.57
CA LYS A 395 -19.89 -14.37 -21.15
C LYS A 395 -19.05 -13.72 -20.07
N VAL A 396 -17.74 -13.80 -20.22
CA VAL A 396 -16.77 -13.06 -19.42
C VAL A 396 -16.39 -11.80 -20.17
N ASP A 397 -16.88 -10.67 -19.71
CA ASP A 397 -16.66 -9.35 -20.31
C ASP A 397 -15.39 -8.72 -19.75
N PHE A 398 -14.56 -8.19 -20.64
CA PHE A 398 -13.30 -7.52 -20.31
C PHE A 398 -13.39 -6.05 -20.70
N LYS A 399 -13.14 -5.17 -19.76
CA LYS A 399 -12.95 -3.75 -20.00
C LYS A 399 -11.55 -3.33 -19.62
N GLU A 400 -10.94 -2.52 -20.46
CA GLU A 400 -9.62 -1.98 -20.16
C GLU A 400 -9.76 -0.81 -19.17
N LYS A 401 -8.86 -0.76 -18.19
CA LYS A 401 -8.72 0.32 -17.21
C LYS A 401 -7.25 0.72 -17.10
N GLU A 402 -6.97 1.81 -16.41
CA GLU A 402 -5.59 2.21 -16.06
C GLU A 402 -4.87 1.10 -15.29
N PHE A 403 -3.54 1.13 -15.34
CA PHE A 403 -2.72 0.20 -14.60
C PHE A 403 -3.08 0.20 -13.11
N SER A 404 -3.28 -0.98 -12.59
CA SER A 404 -3.59 -1.20 -11.18
C SER A 404 -2.75 -2.34 -10.62
N SER A 405 -2.79 -2.55 -9.30
CA SER A 405 -2.09 -3.68 -8.66
C SER A 405 -2.50 -5.07 -9.20
N THR A 406 -3.60 -5.16 -9.94
CA THR A 406 -4.15 -6.39 -10.53
C THR A 406 -4.08 -6.45 -12.06
N GLY A 407 -3.41 -5.52 -12.70
CA GLY A 407 -3.37 -5.42 -14.16
C GLY A 407 -4.25 -4.31 -14.72
N LYS A 408 -4.47 -4.35 -16.04
CA LYS A 408 -5.31 -3.38 -16.77
C LYS A 408 -6.72 -3.88 -17.07
N ASP A 409 -7.09 -5.07 -16.60
CA ASP A 409 -8.39 -5.70 -16.89
C ASP A 409 -9.40 -5.42 -15.77
N ASP A 410 -10.61 -4.98 -16.14
CA ASP A 410 -11.83 -5.06 -15.33
C ASP A 410 -12.69 -6.19 -15.91
N VAL A 411 -12.93 -7.24 -15.10
CA VAL A 411 -13.54 -8.49 -15.56
C VAL A 411 -14.89 -8.69 -14.91
N LYS A 412 -15.91 -8.97 -15.73
CA LYS A 412 -17.27 -9.26 -15.27
C LYS A 412 -17.82 -10.51 -15.92
N ILE A 413 -18.35 -11.41 -15.10
CA ILE A 413 -19.11 -12.57 -15.58
C ILE A 413 -20.56 -12.14 -15.75
N LEU A 414 -21.04 -12.21 -16.98
CA LEU A 414 -22.38 -11.84 -17.38
C LEU A 414 -23.16 -13.07 -17.82
N ILE A 415 -24.45 -13.08 -17.58
CA ILE A 415 -25.35 -14.17 -17.98
C ILE A 415 -26.64 -13.63 -18.60
N SER A 416 -27.16 -14.37 -19.57
CA SER A 416 -28.53 -14.30 -20.03
C SER A 416 -29.18 -15.66 -19.74
N ALA A 417 -30.27 -15.68 -18.98
CA ALA A 417 -30.95 -16.91 -18.64
C ALA A 417 -31.82 -17.45 -19.81
N ASN A 418 -32.33 -16.56 -20.68
CA ASN A 418 -33.25 -16.87 -21.76
C ASN A 418 -32.77 -16.32 -23.10
N LEU A 419 -33.14 -17.02 -24.19
CA LEU A 419 -32.83 -16.53 -25.55
C LEU A 419 -33.51 -15.18 -25.80
N GLY A 420 -32.70 -14.22 -26.30
CA GLY A 420 -33.19 -12.88 -26.64
C GLY A 420 -33.15 -11.88 -25.48
N GLU A 421 -32.80 -12.29 -24.27
CA GLU A 421 -32.55 -11.37 -23.16
C GLU A 421 -31.11 -10.81 -23.23
N PRO A 422 -30.90 -9.56 -22.77
CA PRO A 422 -29.55 -8.99 -22.70
C PRO A 422 -28.72 -9.70 -21.61
N LEU A 423 -27.40 -9.75 -21.82
CA LEU A 423 -26.45 -10.18 -20.79
C LEU A 423 -26.52 -9.24 -19.58
N LYS A 424 -26.67 -9.79 -18.40
CA LYS A 424 -26.76 -9.07 -17.11
C LYS A 424 -25.74 -9.62 -16.14
N SER A 425 -25.37 -8.83 -15.14
CA SER A 425 -24.55 -9.30 -14.02
C SER A 425 -25.27 -10.45 -13.28
N LEU A 426 -24.51 -11.41 -12.76
CA LEU A 426 -25.01 -12.54 -11.99
C LEU A 426 -25.97 -12.11 -10.85
N SER A 427 -25.71 -10.97 -10.23
CA SER A 427 -26.54 -10.41 -9.15
C SER A 427 -27.94 -9.96 -9.61
N LYS A 428 -28.17 -9.84 -10.92
CA LYS A 428 -29.43 -9.37 -11.52
C LYS A 428 -30.26 -10.49 -12.16
N VAL A 429 -29.92 -11.75 -11.90
CA VAL A 429 -30.69 -12.90 -12.35
C VAL A 429 -32.00 -12.91 -11.58
N ALA A 430 -33.14 -12.93 -12.30
CA ALA A 430 -34.43 -12.63 -11.73
C ALA A 430 -35.10 -13.82 -10.97
N SER A 431 -34.72 -15.06 -11.27
CA SER A 431 -35.35 -16.28 -10.70
C SER A 431 -34.40 -16.94 -9.69
N GLY A 432 -34.91 -17.21 -8.47
CA GLY A 432 -34.13 -17.89 -7.43
C GLY A 432 -33.65 -19.29 -7.87
N GLY A 433 -34.48 -20.06 -8.58
CA GLY A 433 -34.12 -21.39 -9.08
C GLY A 433 -33.11 -21.35 -10.23
N GLU A 434 -33.13 -20.32 -11.09
CA GLU A 434 -32.12 -20.14 -12.13
C GLU A 434 -30.78 -19.73 -11.52
N LEU A 435 -30.81 -18.78 -10.58
CA LEU A 435 -29.65 -18.35 -9.86
C LEU A 435 -28.97 -19.50 -9.12
N SER A 436 -29.74 -20.34 -8.40
CA SER A 436 -29.20 -21.50 -7.69
C SER A 436 -28.50 -22.48 -8.62
N ARG A 437 -29.03 -22.73 -9.82
CA ARG A 437 -28.40 -23.61 -10.84
C ARG A 437 -27.10 -23.00 -11.39
N VAL A 438 -27.11 -21.69 -11.70
CA VAL A 438 -25.91 -20.98 -12.15
C VAL A 438 -24.84 -21.02 -11.08
N MET A 439 -25.22 -20.75 -9.83
CA MET A 439 -24.29 -20.77 -8.70
C MET A 439 -23.73 -22.18 -8.48
N LEU A 440 -24.53 -23.23 -8.64
CA LEU A 440 -24.04 -24.61 -8.60
C LEU A 440 -23.03 -24.89 -9.71
N ALA A 441 -23.33 -24.52 -10.95
CA ALA A 441 -22.42 -24.72 -12.08
C ALA A 441 -21.08 -24.03 -11.84
N LEU A 442 -21.12 -22.78 -11.38
CA LEU A 442 -19.90 -22.02 -11.02
C LEU A 442 -19.13 -22.68 -9.87
N LYS A 443 -19.83 -23.07 -8.80
CA LYS A 443 -19.22 -23.75 -7.65
C LYS A 443 -18.51 -25.05 -8.05
N ILE A 444 -19.15 -25.88 -8.87
CA ILE A 444 -18.57 -27.14 -9.38
C ILE A 444 -17.27 -26.88 -10.17
N ILE A 445 -17.26 -25.84 -10.99
CA ILE A 445 -16.11 -25.54 -11.83
C ILE A 445 -14.96 -24.98 -10.97
N PHE A 446 -15.26 -24.06 -10.08
CA PHE A 446 -14.24 -23.41 -9.25
C PHE A 446 -13.75 -24.31 -8.11
N SER A 447 -14.56 -25.22 -7.56
CA SER A 447 -14.11 -26.20 -6.55
C SER A 447 -13.02 -27.15 -7.08
N ARG A 448 -13.05 -27.45 -8.39
CA ARG A 448 -11.97 -28.25 -9.03
C ARG A 448 -10.63 -27.51 -9.13
N SER A 449 -10.66 -26.19 -9.03
CA SER A 449 -9.46 -25.32 -9.10
C SER A 449 -8.90 -25.01 -7.72
N ILE A 450 -9.59 -25.41 -6.64
CA ILE A 450 -9.18 -25.16 -5.24
C ILE A 450 -8.54 -26.46 -4.72
N GLU A 451 -7.36 -26.36 -4.18
CA GLU A 451 -6.61 -27.48 -3.59
C GLU A 451 -7.16 -27.94 -2.22
N ALA A 452 -8.40 -27.55 -1.87
CA ALA A 452 -9.01 -27.93 -0.61
C ALA A 452 -9.30 -29.41 -0.57
N THR A 453 -9.02 -30.05 0.57
CA THR A 453 -9.18 -31.48 0.76
C THR A 453 -10.62 -31.90 1.02
N SER A 454 -11.49 -30.98 1.46
CA SER A 454 -12.91 -31.25 1.79
C SER A 454 -13.80 -30.11 1.28
N ILE A 455 -14.84 -30.46 0.54
CA ILE A 455 -15.82 -29.54 -0.01
C ILE A 455 -17.13 -29.69 0.75
N ILE A 456 -17.73 -28.58 1.17
CA ILE A 456 -18.93 -28.57 1.99
C ILE A 456 -20.01 -27.74 1.30
N PHE A 457 -21.19 -28.33 1.09
CA PHE A 457 -22.33 -27.69 0.47
C PHE A 457 -23.51 -27.56 1.46
N ASP A 458 -24.01 -26.33 1.64
CA ASP A 458 -25.20 -26.04 2.44
C ASP A 458 -26.38 -25.76 1.55
N GLU A 459 -27.43 -26.62 1.68
CA GLU A 459 -28.73 -26.46 1.06
C GLU A 459 -28.68 -25.99 -0.42
N ILE A 460 -27.72 -26.51 -1.19
CA ILE A 460 -27.51 -26.13 -2.59
C ILE A 460 -28.70 -26.54 -3.47
N ASP A 461 -29.51 -27.44 -2.97
CA ASP A 461 -30.70 -28.02 -3.60
C ASP A 461 -32.00 -27.24 -3.31
N THR A 462 -31.91 -26.10 -2.61
CA THR A 462 -33.08 -25.26 -2.31
C THR A 462 -33.68 -24.67 -3.59
N GLY A 463 -35.00 -24.86 -3.79
CA GLY A 463 -35.72 -24.36 -4.96
C GLY A 463 -35.58 -25.20 -6.25
N VAL A 464 -35.06 -26.42 -6.14
CA VAL A 464 -34.91 -27.35 -7.25
C VAL A 464 -35.79 -28.58 -7.06
N SER A 465 -36.35 -29.11 -8.12
CA SER A 465 -37.20 -30.30 -8.05
C SER A 465 -37.11 -31.21 -9.28
N GLY A 466 -37.56 -32.44 -9.14
CA GLY A 466 -37.68 -33.38 -10.24
C GLY A 466 -36.35 -33.76 -10.92
N ARG A 467 -36.32 -33.65 -12.24
CA ARG A 467 -35.15 -34.07 -13.04
C ARG A 467 -33.87 -33.28 -12.75
N VAL A 468 -34.02 -32.02 -12.33
CA VAL A 468 -32.86 -31.17 -11.99
C VAL A 468 -32.19 -31.66 -10.72
N SER A 469 -32.97 -32.06 -9.70
CA SER A 469 -32.46 -32.63 -8.45
C SER A 469 -31.58 -33.85 -8.67
N GLN A 470 -32.01 -34.73 -9.61
CA GLN A 470 -31.24 -35.92 -9.99
C GLN A 470 -29.87 -35.53 -10.58
N ARG A 471 -29.86 -34.57 -11.52
CA ARG A 471 -28.60 -34.12 -12.15
C ARG A 471 -27.66 -33.42 -11.18
N MET A 472 -28.22 -32.68 -10.22
CA MET A 472 -27.45 -32.07 -9.15
C MET A 472 -26.79 -33.14 -8.26
N ALA A 473 -27.53 -34.13 -7.85
CA ALA A 473 -27.03 -35.24 -7.06
C ALA A 473 -25.92 -36.04 -7.78
N GLU A 474 -26.09 -36.29 -9.10
CA GLU A 474 -25.05 -36.90 -9.95
C GLU A 474 -23.75 -36.07 -9.98
N LYS A 475 -23.86 -34.74 -10.05
CA LYS A 475 -22.69 -33.86 -10.03
C LYS A 475 -21.99 -33.82 -8.68
N MET A 476 -22.73 -33.78 -7.58
CA MET A 476 -22.16 -33.89 -6.23
C MET A 476 -21.41 -35.21 -6.04
N TYR A 477 -22.02 -36.32 -6.51
CA TYR A 477 -21.37 -37.61 -6.47
C TYR A 477 -20.09 -37.63 -7.31
N GLN A 478 -20.13 -37.06 -8.52
CA GLN A 478 -18.97 -36.94 -9.41
C GLN A 478 -17.80 -36.19 -8.74
N LEU A 479 -18.08 -35.10 -7.98
CA LEU A 479 -17.09 -34.41 -7.19
C LEU A 479 -16.54 -35.30 -6.07
N GLY A 480 -17.40 -36.08 -5.42
CA GLY A 480 -17.03 -36.99 -4.33
C GLY A 480 -16.09 -38.12 -4.76
N VAL A 481 -16.09 -38.55 -6.02
CA VAL A 481 -15.21 -39.63 -6.49
C VAL A 481 -13.73 -39.30 -6.39
N GLY A 482 -13.35 -38.03 -6.42
CA GLY A 482 -11.94 -37.60 -6.30
C GLY A 482 -11.61 -36.82 -5.04
N SER A 483 -12.61 -36.48 -4.23
CA SER A 483 -12.48 -35.64 -3.04
C SER A 483 -13.52 -36.01 -1.97
N GLN A 484 -13.41 -35.41 -0.81
CA GLN A 484 -14.45 -35.51 0.22
C GLN A 484 -15.48 -34.41 0.00
N VAL A 485 -16.74 -34.80 -0.18
CA VAL A 485 -17.87 -33.88 -0.29
C VAL A 485 -18.87 -34.13 0.87
N LEU A 486 -19.13 -33.07 1.63
CA LEU A 486 -20.16 -33.08 2.67
C LEU A 486 -21.32 -32.19 2.22
N CYS A 487 -22.53 -32.73 2.18
CA CYS A 487 -23.70 -32.01 1.71
C CYS A 487 -24.85 -32.07 2.74
N ILE A 488 -25.42 -30.91 3.06
CA ILE A 488 -26.74 -30.89 3.69
C ILE A 488 -27.80 -30.87 2.60
N SER A 489 -28.64 -31.88 2.58
CA SER A 489 -29.68 -32.00 1.57
C SER A 489 -31.01 -32.48 2.18
N HIS A 490 -32.08 -32.02 1.59
CA HIS A 490 -33.44 -32.48 1.86
C HIS A 490 -34.02 -33.30 0.69
N LEU A 491 -33.20 -33.54 -0.34
CA LEU A 491 -33.58 -34.25 -1.54
C LEU A 491 -33.30 -35.76 -1.43
N PRO A 492 -34.28 -36.63 -1.69
CA PRO A 492 -34.08 -38.07 -1.67
C PRO A 492 -33.07 -38.54 -2.72
N GLN A 493 -32.93 -37.84 -3.86
CA GLN A 493 -31.97 -38.16 -4.91
C GLN A 493 -30.52 -38.03 -4.42
N THR A 494 -30.21 -36.95 -3.69
CA THR A 494 -28.89 -36.71 -3.13
C THR A 494 -28.55 -37.74 -2.05
N THR A 495 -29.51 -38.04 -1.18
CA THR A 495 -29.41 -39.05 -0.14
C THR A 495 -29.20 -40.45 -0.71
N ALA A 496 -29.92 -40.79 -1.81
CA ALA A 496 -29.74 -42.08 -2.50
C ALA A 496 -28.35 -42.24 -3.12
N LEU A 497 -27.78 -41.20 -3.72
CA LEU A 497 -26.44 -41.19 -4.34
C LEU A 497 -25.30 -41.06 -3.34
N ALA A 498 -25.56 -40.79 -2.07
CA ALA A 498 -24.49 -40.64 -1.07
C ALA A 498 -23.78 -42.00 -0.82
N ASP A 499 -22.47 -41.92 -0.59
CA ASP A 499 -21.65 -43.03 -0.10
C ASP A 499 -21.91 -43.26 1.40
N THR A 500 -22.04 -42.17 2.15
CA THR A 500 -22.34 -42.19 3.58
C THR A 500 -23.54 -41.29 3.89
N ASN A 501 -24.47 -41.77 4.66
CA ASN A 501 -25.62 -40.99 5.10
C ASN A 501 -25.61 -40.84 6.62
N LEU A 502 -25.62 -39.59 7.09
CA LEU A 502 -25.67 -39.23 8.50
C LEU A 502 -27.06 -38.66 8.84
N LEU A 503 -27.82 -39.34 9.65
CA LEU A 503 -29.12 -38.85 10.15
C LEU A 503 -28.91 -38.01 11.40
N ILE A 504 -29.45 -36.80 11.36
CA ILE A 504 -29.49 -35.87 12.48
C ILE A 504 -30.89 -35.83 13.04
N SER A 505 -31.05 -36.27 14.30
CA SER A 505 -32.32 -36.31 14.99
C SER A 505 -32.26 -35.58 16.33
N LYS A 506 -33.41 -35.16 16.82
CA LYS A 506 -33.59 -34.65 18.19
C LYS A 506 -34.11 -35.75 19.10
N GLU A 507 -33.40 -35.96 20.20
CA GLU A 507 -33.87 -36.86 21.25
C GLU A 507 -34.03 -36.06 22.55
N ILE A 508 -35.09 -36.40 23.31
CA ILE A 508 -35.32 -35.79 24.63
C ILE A 508 -34.73 -36.72 25.67
N ILE A 509 -33.58 -36.35 26.25
CA ILE A 509 -32.91 -37.08 27.31
C ILE A 509 -32.90 -36.17 28.54
N ASP A 510 -33.33 -36.64 29.70
CA ASP A 510 -33.37 -35.90 30.98
C ASP A 510 -34.04 -34.51 30.89
N LYS A 511 -35.17 -34.43 30.17
CA LYS A 511 -35.93 -33.18 29.91
C LYS A 511 -35.17 -32.12 29.10
N ARG A 512 -34.08 -32.45 28.45
CA ARG A 512 -33.34 -31.58 27.54
C ARG A 512 -33.34 -32.16 26.13
N THR A 513 -33.46 -31.31 25.14
CA THR A 513 -33.32 -31.69 23.74
C THR A 513 -31.87 -31.80 23.37
N LEU A 514 -31.44 -32.96 22.90
CA LEU A 514 -30.11 -33.25 22.42
C LEU A 514 -30.15 -33.59 20.94
N THR A 515 -29.17 -33.11 20.20
CA THR A 515 -28.94 -33.53 18.81
C THR A 515 -28.10 -34.78 18.80
N VAL A 516 -28.61 -35.84 18.18
CA VAL A 516 -27.94 -37.13 17.99
C VAL A 516 -27.64 -37.31 16.51
N ILE A 517 -26.42 -37.77 16.20
CA ILE A 517 -25.93 -38.00 14.85
C ILE A 517 -25.61 -39.50 14.73
N ARG A 518 -26.18 -40.15 13.70
CA ARG A 518 -25.97 -41.58 13.47
C ARG A 518 -25.71 -41.84 12.00
N GLU A 519 -24.73 -42.69 11.68
CA GLU A 519 -24.57 -43.24 10.34
C GLU A 519 -25.72 -44.26 10.08
N LEU A 520 -26.37 -44.12 8.95
CA LEU A 520 -27.47 -44.98 8.57
C LEU A 520 -26.98 -46.31 8.00
N THR A 521 -27.57 -47.43 8.42
CA THR A 521 -27.43 -48.70 7.72
C THR A 521 -28.24 -48.68 6.41
N GLU A 522 -28.01 -49.63 5.51
CA GLU A 522 -28.75 -49.71 4.24
C GLU A 522 -30.28 -49.77 4.45
N GLU A 523 -30.76 -50.53 5.46
CA GLU A 523 -32.20 -50.59 5.80
C GLU A 523 -32.72 -49.22 6.30
N GLN A 524 -31.93 -48.54 7.13
CA GLN A 524 -32.30 -47.20 7.63
C GLN A 524 -32.26 -46.15 6.51
N LYS A 525 -31.34 -46.30 5.52
CA LYS A 525 -31.26 -45.45 4.35
C LYS A 525 -32.51 -45.56 3.48
N ILE A 526 -33.07 -46.80 3.29
CA ILE A 526 -34.35 -47.01 2.61
C ILE A 526 -35.46 -46.25 3.34
N ALA A 527 -35.56 -46.40 4.66
CA ALA A 527 -36.56 -45.72 5.47
C ALA A 527 -36.45 -44.20 5.40
N GLU A 528 -35.22 -43.63 5.44
CA GLU A 528 -35.02 -42.19 5.36
C GLU A 528 -35.38 -41.63 3.97
N VAL A 529 -34.97 -42.30 2.90
CA VAL A 529 -35.36 -41.92 1.53
C VAL A 529 -36.89 -42.00 1.37
N ALA A 530 -37.54 -43.04 1.92
CA ALA A 530 -38.99 -43.15 1.90
C ALA A 530 -39.69 -42.01 2.68
N ARG A 531 -39.16 -41.64 3.83
CA ARG A 531 -39.61 -40.48 4.62
C ARG A 531 -39.49 -39.18 3.83
N MET A 532 -38.39 -38.98 3.12
CA MET A 532 -38.17 -37.78 2.28
C MET A 532 -39.13 -37.71 1.10
N VAL A 533 -39.56 -38.85 0.54
CA VAL A 533 -40.46 -38.92 -0.60
C VAL A 533 -41.92 -38.74 -0.18
N SER A 534 -42.35 -39.36 0.93
CA SER A 534 -43.75 -39.44 1.34
C SER A 534 -44.13 -38.53 2.51
N GLY A 535 -43.16 -37.89 3.16
CA GLY A 535 -43.37 -37.20 4.43
C GLY A 535 -43.49 -38.18 5.60
N ASP A 536 -44.27 -37.81 6.63
CA ASP A 536 -44.32 -38.56 7.90
C ASP A 536 -45.07 -39.90 7.80
N THR A 537 -45.84 -40.14 6.72
CA THR A 537 -46.59 -41.39 6.54
C THR A 537 -45.88 -42.33 5.58
N MET A 538 -45.15 -43.29 6.11
CA MET A 538 -44.57 -44.37 5.31
C MET A 538 -45.66 -45.33 4.79
N THR A 539 -45.66 -45.51 3.48
CA THR A 539 -46.52 -46.50 2.80
C THR A 539 -45.68 -47.59 2.15
N LYS A 540 -46.20 -48.76 1.92
CA LYS A 540 -45.49 -49.81 1.16
C LYS A 540 -45.04 -49.33 -0.21
N LEU A 541 -45.82 -48.46 -0.86
CA LEU A 541 -45.47 -47.90 -2.16
C LEU A 541 -44.28 -46.93 -2.08
N SER A 542 -44.18 -46.12 -1.01
CA SER A 542 -43.04 -45.24 -0.82
C SER A 542 -41.75 -46.01 -0.49
N GLU A 543 -41.84 -47.13 0.20
CA GLU A 543 -40.73 -48.04 0.46
C GLU A 543 -40.24 -48.72 -0.83
N GLU A 544 -41.15 -49.30 -1.64
CA GLU A 544 -40.81 -49.88 -2.94
C GLU A 544 -40.16 -48.86 -3.89
N HIS A 545 -40.67 -47.62 -3.94
CA HIS A 545 -40.09 -46.55 -4.74
C HIS A 545 -38.69 -46.15 -4.25
N SER A 546 -38.45 -46.14 -2.95
CA SER A 546 -37.15 -45.85 -2.37
C SER A 546 -36.12 -46.92 -2.70
N ILE A 547 -36.51 -48.21 -2.66
CA ILE A 547 -35.64 -49.33 -3.08
C ILE A 547 -35.26 -49.19 -4.56
N GLU A 548 -36.22 -48.85 -5.42
CA GLU A 548 -35.97 -48.62 -6.85
C GLU A 548 -35.00 -47.43 -7.05
N MET A 549 -35.21 -46.32 -6.33
CA MET A 549 -34.38 -45.14 -6.39
C MET A 549 -32.93 -45.48 -6.00
N LEU A 550 -32.72 -46.22 -4.91
CA LEU A 550 -31.38 -46.66 -4.49
C LEU A 550 -30.73 -47.59 -5.52
N ARG A 551 -31.50 -48.51 -6.11
CA ARG A 551 -30.97 -49.38 -7.17
C ARG A 551 -30.54 -48.60 -8.41
N LEU A 552 -31.29 -47.58 -8.81
CA LEU A 552 -30.91 -46.67 -9.91
C LEU A 552 -29.69 -45.83 -9.55
N ALA A 553 -29.59 -45.37 -8.30
CA ALA A 553 -28.45 -44.62 -7.81
C ALA A 553 -27.15 -45.43 -7.91
N GLU A 554 -27.15 -46.73 -7.56
CA GLU A 554 -25.96 -47.58 -7.68
C GLU A 554 -25.49 -47.73 -9.15
N LYS A 555 -26.41 -47.90 -10.10
CA LYS A 555 -26.07 -47.93 -11.52
C LYS A 555 -25.41 -46.63 -11.98
N ILE A 556 -25.96 -45.50 -11.57
CA ILE A 556 -25.44 -44.17 -11.90
C ILE A 556 -24.04 -43.98 -11.31
N LYS A 557 -23.80 -44.44 -10.07
CA LYS A 557 -22.48 -44.42 -9.44
C LYS A 557 -21.45 -45.21 -10.25
N GLU A 558 -21.79 -46.41 -10.71
CA GLU A 558 -20.93 -47.24 -11.55
C GLU A 558 -20.61 -46.51 -12.87
N GLU A 559 -21.60 -45.97 -13.58
CA GLU A 559 -21.39 -45.22 -14.82
C GLU A 559 -20.49 -43.98 -14.62
N ILE A 560 -20.63 -43.25 -13.52
CA ILE A 560 -19.80 -42.10 -13.21
C ILE A 560 -18.35 -42.53 -12.95
N LYS A 561 -18.14 -43.59 -12.15
CA LYS A 561 -16.80 -44.12 -11.88
C LYS A 561 -16.12 -44.63 -13.16
N GLU A 562 -16.84 -45.31 -14.04
CA GLU A 562 -16.29 -45.76 -15.34
C GLU A 562 -15.89 -44.60 -16.26
N LYS A 563 -16.68 -43.50 -16.26
CA LYS A 563 -16.38 -42.32 -17.07
C LYS A 563 -15.20 -41.52 -16.56
N LEU A 564 -14.93 -41.54 -15.26
CA LEU A 564 -13.83 -40.83 -14.64
C LEU A 564 -12.50 -41.61 -14.70
N ASN A 565 -12.57 -42.94 -14.85
CA ASN A 565 -11.42 -43.81 -15.00
C ASN A 565 -10.95 -43.97 -16.48
N LYS A 566 -11.71 -43.47 -17.45
CA LYS A 566 -11.36 -43.35 -18.88
C LYS A 566 -10.79 -41.96 -19.18
#